data_0da59f5f0ea86433814f70a59b0ceb97
#
_entry.id   0da59f5f0ea86433814f70a59b0ceb97
#
_cell.length_a   1.000
_cell.length_b   1.000
_cell.length_c   1.000
_cell.angle_alpha   90.00
_cell.angle_beta   90.00
_cell.angle_gamma   90.00
#
_symmetry.space_group_name_H-M   'P 1'
#
loop_
_entity.id
_entity.type
_entity.pdbx_description
1 polymer ?
#
loop_
_entity_poly.entity_id
_entity_poly.type
_entity_poly.pdbx_seq_one_letter_code
_entity_poly.pdbx_strand_id
1 'polypeptide(L)'
;MNPPGKTALILTGGGARAAYQVGVLQALMTIRQDCNEPRRRNPFQIICGTSAGAINGLSLACRSDHIETAIRAMVEVWRDFRCEQVYEADSLGVIRSGAKWLTLFSLGWAVARWRKARPRSLLNNDPLRDLLPGLFRLDRLPRLMKEGHLDAVAVSASSYTSGEHVTFYDSAEPIEPWARSQRISVRDQLTVDHLMASSAIPFVFPAVELTV
;
A
#
# COMPACT_ATOMS: atom_id res chain seq x y z
N MET A 1 -31.02 15.82 13.62
CA MET A 1 -30.40 14.49 13.45
C MET A 1 -28.92 14.74 13.16
N ASN A 2 -28.00 14.18 13.94
CA ASN A 2 -26.59 14.19 13.55
C ASN A 2 -26.45 13.43 12.23
N PRO A 3 -25.62 13.92 11.28
CA PRO A 3 -25.37 13.18 10.06
C PRO A 3 -24.82 11.79 10.45
N PRO A 4 -25.19 10.74 9.69
CA PRO A 4 -24.65 9.41 9.98
C PRO A 4 -23.12 9.46 9.99
N GLY A 5 -22.51 8.92 11.04
CA GLY A 5 -21.08 8.91 11.21
C GLY A 5 -20.38 8.19 10.04
N LYS A 6 -19.22 8.71 9.61
CA LYS A 6 -18.40 8.07 8.58
C LYS A 6 -17.62 6.89 9.19
N THR A 7 -17.53 5.80 8.45
CA THR A 7 -16.75 4.62 8.85
C THR A 7 -15.43 4.59 8.10
N ALA A 8 -14.33 4.48 8.83
CA ALA A 8 -13.00 4.31 8.26
C ALA A 8 -12.52 2.86 8.38
N LEU A 9 -11.96 2.33 7.31
CA LEU A 9 -11.24 1.06 7.28
C LEU A 9 -9.74 1.32 7.28
N ILE A 10 -9.04 0.79 8.27
CA ILE A 10 -7.59 0.90 8.38
C ILE A 10 -6.98 -0.49 8.22
N LEU A 11 -6.15 -0.66 7.18
CA LEU A 11 -5.48 -1.90 6.83
C LEU A 11 -3.97 -1.77 7.06
N THR A 12 -3.46 -2.50 8.04
CA THR A 12 -2.05 -2.45 8.43
C THR A 12 -1.15 -3.23 7.46
N GLY A 13 0.13 -2.92 7.43
CA GLY A 13 1.14 -3.73 6.77
C GLY A 13 1.25 -5.12 7.38
N GLY A 14 1.77 -6.08 6.63
CA GLY A 14 1.92 -7.45 7.13
C GLY A 14 2.42 -8.45 6.08
N GLY A 15 2.79 -8.00 4.89
CA GLY A 15 3.21 -8.89 3.79
C GLY A 15 2.13 -9.94 3.52
N ALA A 16 2.49 -11.22 3.45
CA ALA A 16 1.56 -12.32 3.19
C ALA A 16 0.42 -12.44 4.22
N ARG A 17 0.61 -11.93 5.45
CA ARG A 17 -0.46 -11.92 6.47
C ARG A 17 -1.64 -11.03 6.10
N ALA A 18 -1.49 -10.15 5.10
CA ALA A 18 -2.60 -9.33 4.61
C ALA A 18 -3.72 -10.15 3.95
N ALA A 19 -3.47 -11.42 3.58
CA ALA A 19 -4.52 -12.37 3.20
C ALA A 19 -5.59 -12.53 4.30
N TYR A 20 -5.20 -12.47 5.58
CA TYR A 20 -6.13 -12.50 6.71
C TYR A 20 -7.12 -11.33 6.67
N GLN A 21 -6.67 -10.13 6.29
CA GLN A 21 -7.54 -8.96 6.17
C GLN A 21 -8.66 -9.19 5.14
N VAL A 22 -8.32 -9.86 4.03
CA VAL A 22 -9.30 -10.19 2.98
C VAL A 22 -10.34 -11.19 3.48
N GLY A 23 -9.91 -12.20 4.26
CA GLY A 23 -10.83 -13.12 4.94
C GLY A 23 -11.79 -12.41 5.91
N VAL A 24 -11.28 -11.44 6.68
CA VAL A 24 -12.12 -10.61 7.56
C VAL A 24 -13.12 -9.77 6.76
N LEU A 25 -12.69 -9.14 5.68
CA LEU A 25 -13.58 -8.38 4.80
C LEU A 25 -14.67 -9.27 4.19
N GLN A 26 -14.34 -10.49 3.79
CA GLN A 26 -15.30 -11.48 3.29
C GLN A 26 -16.34 -11.84 4.37
N ALA A 27 -15.89 -12.12 5.59
CA ALA A 27 -16.79 -12.43 6.71
C ALA A 27 -17.72 -11.25 7.05
N LEU A 28 -17.20 -10.02 7.04
CA LEU A 28 -18.01 -8.82 7.25
C LEU A 28 -19.09 -8.66 6.19
N MET A 29 -18.82 -8.98 4.93
CA MET A 29 -19.86 -8.94 3.89
C MET A 29 -20.91 -10.00 4.09
N THR A 30 -20.55 -11.19 4.54
CA THR A 30 -21.53 -12.25 4.89
C THR A 30 -22.45 -11.79 6.02
N ILE A 31 -21.89 -11.26 7.11
CA ILE A 31 -22.66 -10.72 8.24
C ILE A 31 -23.62 -9.61 7.79
N ARG A 32 -23.16 -8.70 6.92
CA ARG A 32 -24.02 -7.63 6.39
C ARG A 32 -25.18 -8.17 5.56
N GLN A 33 -24.93 -9.23 4.77
CA GLN A 33 -26.00 -9.89 4.01
C GLN A 33 -27.04 -10.53 4.93
N ASP A 34 -26.59 -11.18 5.99
CA ASP A 34 -27.47 -11.80 6.99
C ASP A 34 -28.31 -10.76 7.77
N CYS A 35 -27.75 -9.55 7.93
CA CYS A 35 -28.45 -8.40 8.52
C CYS A 35 -29.36 -7.63 7.54
N ASN A 36 -29.53 -8.09 6.29
CA ASN A 36 -30.29 -7.42 5.23
C ASN A 36 -29.82 -5.99 4.90
N GLU A 37 -28.56 -5.67 5.14
CA GLU A 37 -27.97 -4.39 4.79
C GLU A 37 -27.88 -4.22 3.25
N PRO A 38 -28.01 -2.99 2.72
CA PRO A 38 -27.94 -2.75 1.28
C PRO A 38 -26.60 -3.22 0.69
N ARG A 39 -26.65 -4.23 -0.17
CA ARG A 39 -25.45 -4.86 -0.78
C ARG A 39 -24.58 -3.91 -1.57
N ARG A 40 -25.16 -2.88 -2.19
CA ARG A 40 -24.48 -1.95 -3.08
C ARG A 40 -23.76 -0.81 -2.36
N ARG A 41 -24.07 -0.56 -1.09
CA ARG A 41 -23.44 0.56 -0.37
C ARG A 41 -22.12 0.12 0.22
N ASN A 42 -21.05 0.83 -0.14
CA ASN A 42 -19.75 0.69 0.53
C ASN A 42 -19.90 1.10 2.01
N PRO A 43 -19.63 0.21 2.98
CA PRO A 43 -19.70 0.58 4.40
C PRO A 43 -18.51 1.44 4.84
N PHE A 44 -17.45 1.51 4.05
CA PHE A 44 -16.20 2.19 4.37
C PHE A 44 -16.04 3.43 3.49
N GLN A 45 -16.43 4.58 3.99
CA GLN A 45 -16.29 5.84 3.27
C GLN A 45 -14.83 6.31 3.20
N ILE A 46 -14.02 5.91 4.17
CA ILE A 46 -12.61 6.26 4.26
C ILE A 46 -11.79 4.96 4.30
N ILE A 47 -10.78 4.84 3.44
CA ILE A 47 -9.93 3.66 3.38
C ILE A 47 -8.48 4.08 3.50
N CYS A 48 -7.78 3.58 4.53
CA CYS A 48 -6.37 3.85 4.78
C CYS A 48 -5.57 2.55 4.78
N GLY A 49 -4.39 2.57 4.20
CA GLY A 49 -3.56 1.38 4.16
C GLY A 49 -2.07 1.64 4.24
N THR A 50 -1.33 0.62 4.67
CA THR A 50 0.14 0.61 4.71
C THR A 50 0.65 -0.69 4.11
N SER A 51 1.65 -0.64 3.21
CA SER A 51 2.29 -1.82 2.59
C SER A 51 1.24 -2.74 1.93
N ALA A 52 1.25 -4.02 2.22
CA ALA A 52 0.24 -4.96 1.72
C ALA A 52 -1.20 -4.56 2.07
N GLY A 53 -1.41 -3.86 3.22
CA GLY A 53 -2.70 -3.27 3.55
C GLY A 53 -3.07 -2.09 2.65
N ALA A 54 -2.12 -1.33 2.14
CA ALA A 54 -2.38 -0.29 1.14
C ALA A 54 -2.80 -0.90 -0.21
N ILE A 55 -2.19 -2.02 -0.61
CA ILE A 55 -2.59 -2.78 -1.81
C ILE A 55 -4.04 -3.26 -1.67
N ASN A 56 -4.39 -3.90 -0.54
CA ASN A 56 -5.76 -4.32 -0.26
C ASN A 56 -6.72 -3.13 -0.23
N GLY A 57 -6.33 -2.04 0.45
CA GLY A 57 -7.15 -0.83 0.58
C GLY A 57 -7.46 -0.17 -0.76
N LEU A 58 -6.44 0.00 -1.61
CA LEU A 58 -6.63 0.60 -2.94
C LEU A 58 -7.39 -0.33 -3.89
N SER A 59 -7.18 -1.66 -3.80
CA SER A 59 -7.99 -2.62 -4.55
C SER A 59 -9.48 -2.48 -4.22
N LEU A 60 -9.79 -2.30 -2.93
CA LEU A 60 -11.14 -2.09 -2.45
C LEU A 60 -11.69 -0.71 -2.86
N ALA A 61 -10.90 0.35 -2.67
CA ALA A 61 -11.28 1.73 -3.01
C ALA A 61 -11.60 1.89 -4.49
N CYS A 62 -10.79 1.32 -5.39
CA CYS A 62 -11.01 1.37 -6.85
C CYS A 62 -12.28 0.67 -7.33
N ARG A 63 -12.96 -0.07 -6.45
CA ARG A 63 -14.23 -0.78 -6.72
C ARG A 63 -15.24 -0.52 -5.61
N SER A 64 -15.20 0.64 -4.98
CA SER A 64 -16.09 1.02 -3.88
C SER A 64 -17.56 1.10 -4.28
N ASP A 65 -17.86 1.22 -5.57
CA ASP A 65 -19.20 1.09 -6.15
C ASP A 65 -19.73 -0.35 -6.16
N HIS A 66 -18.84 -1.37 -6.09
CA HIS A 66 -19.16 -2.80 -6.12
C HIS A 66 -18.34 -3.59 -5.10
N ILE A 67 -18.49 -3.26 -3.83
CA ILE A 67 -17.65 -3.74 -2.72
C ILE A 67 -17.57 -5.28 -2.62
N GLU A 68 -18.68 -5.98 -2.81
CA GLU A 68 -18.70 -7.45 -2.74
C GLU A 68 -17.90 -8.09 -3.89
N THR A 69 -17.98 -7.49 -5.08
CA THR A 69 -17.20 -7.94 -6.25
C THR A 69 -15.72 -7.65 -6.04
N ALA A 70 -15.38 -6.50 -5.43
CA ALA A 70 -14.02 -6.17 -5.08
C ALA A 70 -13.41 -7.22 -4.13
N ILE A 71 -14.12 -7.56 -3.07
CA ILE A 71 -13.64 -8.52 -2.07
C ILE A 71 -13.51 -9.93 -2.67
N ARG A 72 -14.45 -10.37 -3.51
CA ARG A 72 -14.32 -11.66 -4.21
C ARG A 72 -13.08 -11.72 -5.09
N ALA A 73 -12.84 -10.67 -5.89
CA ALA A 73 -11.65 -10.59 -6.70
C ALA A 73 -10.35 -10.60 -5.86
N MET A 74 -10.35 -9.91 -4.71
CA MET A 74 -9.22 -9.95 -3.79
C MET A 74 -8.98 -11.36 -3.22
N VAL A 75 -10.04 -12.10 -2.87
CA VAL A 75 -9.93 -13.49 -2.41
C VAL A 75 -9.26 -14.37 -3.48
N GLU A 76 -9.66 -14.23 -4.75
CA GLU A 76 -9.05 -14.96 -5.86
C GLU A 76 -7.55 -14.61 -6.02
N VAL A 77 -7.22 -13.31 -6.01
CA VAL A 77 -5.83 -12.87 -6.08
C VAL A 77 -5.00 -13.49 -4.94
N TRP A 78 -5.47 -13.41 -3.69
CA TRP A 78 -4.71 -13.93 -2.56
C TRP A 78 -4.64 -15.46 -2.52
N ARG A 79 -5.62 -16.17 -3.10
CA ARG A 79 -5.59 -17.64 -3.22
C ARG A 79 -4.48 -18.11 -4.14
N ASP A 80 -4.26 -17.39 -5.25
CA ASP A 80 -3.31 -17.77 -6.29
C ASP A 80 -1.99 -17.01 -6.19
N PHE A 81 -1.84 -16.18 -5.13
CA PHE A 81 -0.70 -15.31 -4.93
C PHE A 81 0.56 -16.08 -4.58
N ARG A 82 1.65 -15.83 -5.31
CA ARG A 82 2.95 -16.48 -5.12
C ARG A 82 4.04 -15.46 -4.84
N CYS A 83 5.07 -15.87 -4.12
CA CYS A 83 6.19 -15.00 -3.76
C CYS A 83 6.90 -14.43 -4.98
N GLU A 84 7.01 -15.20 -6.05
CA GLU A 84 7.67 -14.79 -7.29
C GLU A 84 6.98 -13.61 -7.99
N GLN A 85 5.71 -13.37 -7.69
CA GLN A 85 4.94 -12.21 -8.17
C GLN A 85 5.25 -10.93 -7.39
N VAL A 86 5.94 -11.02 -6.26
CA VAL A 86 6.28 -9.88 -5.41
C VAL A 86 7.74 -9.48 -5.57
N TYR A 87 8.63 -10.46 -5.62
CA TYR A 87 10.06 -10.24 -5.70
C TYR A 87 10.79 -11.38 -6.39
N GLU A 88 11.85 -11.03 -7.07
CA GLU A 88 12.80 -12.01 -7.56
C GLU A 88 13.86 -12.27 -6.49
N ALA A 89 13.93 -13.51 -6.04
CA ALA A 89 14.99 -14.03 -5.20
C ALA A 89 16.00 -14.78 -6.08
N ASP A 90 16.78 -14.06 -6.91
CA ASP A 90 17.92 -14.68 -7.56
C ASP A 90 18.97 -15.01 -6.50
N SER A 91 19.22 -16.31 -6.32
CA SER A 91 20.18 -16.82 -5.33
C SER A 91 21.56 -16.18 -5.49
N LEU A 92 22.01 -15.92 -6.72
CA LEU A 92 23.27 -15.23 -7.00
C LEU A 92 23.18 -13.74 -6.69
N GLY A 93 22.04 -13.10 -6.95
CA GLY A 93 21.79 -11.70 -6.60
C GLY A 93 21.75 -11.48 -5.09
N VAL A 94 21.08 -12.35 -4.35
CA VAL A 94 21.02 -12.32 -2.87
C VAL A 94 22.42 -12.52 -2.27
N ILE A 95 23.19 -13.51 -2.78
CA ILE A 95 24.58 -13.76 -2.33
C ILE A 95 25.48 -12.54 -2.65
N ARG A 96 25.37 -11.97 -3.85
CA ARG A 96 26.14 -10.77 -4.24
C ARG A 96 25.77 -9.55 -3.39
N SER A 97 24.49 -9.36 -3.13
CA SER A 97 24.00 -8.26 -2.27
C SER A 97 24.42 -8.48 -0.83
N GLY A 98 24.27 -9.69 -0.29
CA GLY A 98 24.73 -10.06 1.05
C GLY A 98 26.25 -9.89 1.21
N ALA A 99 27.06 -10.32 0.23
CA ALA A 99 28.50 -10.11 0.24
C ALA A 99 28.88 -8.62 0.19
N LYS A 100 28.16 -7.79 -0.59
CA LYS A 100 28.36 -6.34 -0.60
C LYS A 100 28.03 -5.71 0.75
N TRP A 101 26.97 -6.14 1.40
CA TRP A 101 26.60 -5.67 2.73
C TRP A 101 27.62 -6.09 3.78
N LEU A 102 28.09 -7.35 3.77
CA LEU A 102 29.15 -7.83 4.66
C LEU A 102 30.44 -7.06 4.45
N THR A 103 30.81 -6.77 3.21
CA THR A 103 32.00 -5.96 2.89
C THR A 103 31.85 -4.52 3.39
N LEU A 104 30.66 -3.93 3.28
CA LEU A 104 30.39 -2.59 3.80
C LEU A 104 30.40 -2.55 5.33
N PHE A 105 29.88 -3.57 6.01
CA PHE A 105 29.90 -3.64 7.48
C PHE A 105 31.31 -3.91 8.02
N SER A 106 32.12 -4.74 7.35
CA SER A 106 33.46 -5.09 7.82
C SER A 106 34.55 -4.09 7.40
N LEU A 107 34.43 -3.48 6.22
CA LEU A 107 35.43 -2.56 5.66
C LEU A 107 34.86 -1.17 5.33
N GLY A 108 33.65 -0.86 5.81
CA GLY A 108 32.87 0.32 5.39
C GLY A 108 33.59 1.65 5.60
N TRP A 109 34.40 1.78 6.66
CA TRP A 109 35.17 2.97 6.91
C TRP A 109 36.28 3.21 5.86
N ALA A 110 36.85 2.15 5.28
CA ALA A 110 37.91 2.23 4.26
C ALA A 110 37.31 2.38 2.84
N VAL A 111 36.17 1.72 2.58
CA VAL A 111 35.53 1.67 1.25
C VAL A 111 34.61 2.89 1.00
N ALA A 112 34.01 3.46 2.06
CA ALA A 112 33.13 4.64 1.95
C ALA A 112 33.85 5.85 1.35
N ARG A 113 35.19 5.89 1.45
CA ARG A 113 36.04 6.96 0.91
C ARG A 113 36.32 6.82 -0.60
N TRP A 114 36.11 5.63 -1.18
CA TRP A 114 36.55 5.33 -2.55
C TRP A 114 35.49 4.88 -3.54
N ARG A 115 34.29 4.52 -3.10
CA ARG A 115 33.21 4.06 -4.02
C ARG A 115 31.83 4.53 -3.63
N LYS A 116 31.17 5.24 -4.57
CA LYS A 116 29.74 5.63 -4.52
C LYS A 116 28.74 4.46 -4.70
N ALA A 117 29.18 3.20 -4.65
CA ALA A 117 28.32 2.04 -4.83
C ALA A 117 27.65 1.67 -3.51
N ARG A 118 26.50 2.28 -3.23
CA ARG A 118 25.60 1.85 -2.14
C ARG A 118 24.73 0.68 -2.66
N PRO A 119 24.75 -0.50 -2.03
CA PRO A 119 23.76 -1.52 -2.37
C PRO A 119 22.38 -0.96 -2.03
N ARG A 120 21.48 -0.94 -3.02
CA ARG A 120 20.17 -0.30 -2.87
C ARG A 120 19.19 -1.17 -2.07
N SER A 121 19.24 -2.49 -2.25
CA SER A 121 18.34 -3.46 -1.60
C SER A 121 18.87 -4.88 -1.74
N LEU A 122 18.32 -5.82 -0.95
CA LEU A 122 18.62 -7.25 -1.05
C LEU A 122 17.81 -7.94 -2.14
N LEU A 123 16.56 -7.51 -2.33
CA LEU A 123 15.62 -8.10 -3.29
C LEU A 123 15.19 -7.08 -4.34
N ASN A 124 14.86 -7.57 -5.51
CA ASN A 124 14.21 -6.80 -6.57
C ASN A 124 12.69 -6.98 -6.45
N ASN A 125 11.94 -5.88 -6.41
CA ASN A 125 10.48 -5.87 -6.35
C ASN A 125 9.81 -5.34 -7.64
N ASP A 126 10.52 -5.37 -8.77
CA ASP A 126 9.93 -5.06 -10.09
C ASP A 126 8.71 -5.94 -10.40
N PRO A 127 8.69 -7.26 -10.09
CA PRO A 127 7.48 -8.07 -10.31
C PRO A 127 6.24 -7.51 -9.63
N LEU A 128 6.36 -6.98 -8.40
CA LEU A 128 5.26 -6.31 -7.73
C LEU A 128 4.82 -5.06 -8.49
N ARG A 129 5.77 -4.25 -8.98
CA ARG A 129 5.48 -3.04 -9.76
C ARG A 129 4.69 -3.37 -11.03
N ASP A 130 5.03 -4.46 -11.71
CA ASP A 130 4.37 -4.89 -12.94
C ASP A 130 2.99 -5.50 -12.68
N LEU A 131 2.81 -6.15 -11.52
CA LEU A 131 1.55 -6.75 -11.12
C LEU A 131 0.47 -5.72 -10.75
N LEU A 132 0.85 -4.65 -10.02
CA LEU A 132 -0.09 -3.71 -9.42
C LEU A 132 -1.06 -3.06 -10.41
N PRO A 133 -0.65 -2.60 -11.61
CA PRO A 133 -1.58 -2.00 -12.59
C PRO A 133 -2.66 -2.96 -13.08
N GLY A 134 -2.39 -4.27 -13.05
CA GLY A 134 -3.35 -5.31 -13.43
C GLY A 134 -4.41 -5.61 -12.35
N LEU A 135 -4.12 -5.28 -11.08
CA LEU A 135 -5.00 -5.61 -9.97
C LEU A 135 -6.14 -4.60 -9.82
N PHE A 136 -5.90 -3.32 -10.10
CA PHE A 136 -6.89 -2.26 -9.89
C PHE A 136 -6.61 -1.03 -10.77
N ARG A 137 -7.64 -0.20 -10.93
CA ARG A 137 -7.66 1.00 -11.75
C ARG A 137 -7.69 2.25 -10.86
N LEU A 138 -6.53 2.85 -10.58
CA LEU A 138 -6.42 4.08 -9.76
C LEU A 138 -7.11 5.27 -10.43
N ASP A 139 -7.18 5.29 -11.76
CA ASP A 139 -7.87 6.31 -12.54
C ASP A 139 -9.38 6.42 -12.25
N ARG A 140 -9.98 5.40 -11.59
CA ARG A 140 -11.37 5.44 -11.17
C ARG A 140 -11.63 6.23 -9.87
N LEU A 141 -10.61 6.42 -9.04
CA LEU A 141 -10.77 7.03 -7.72
C LEU A 141 -11.46 8.41 -7.76
N PRO A 142 -11.06 9.37 -8.61
CA PRO A 142 -11.72 10.68 -8.65
C PRO A 142 -13.21 10.59 -9.00
N ARG A 143 -13.57 9.70 -9.91
CA ARG A 143 -14.96 9.45 -10.29
C ARG A 143 -15.75 8.86 -9.12
N LEU A 144 -15.22 7.82 -8.45
CA LEU A 144 -15.88 7.16 -7.32
C LEU A 144 -16.11 8.10 -6.14
N MET A 145 -15.16 9.02 -5.90
CA MET A 145 -15.30 10.09 -4.93
C MET A 145 -16.41 11.07 -5.34
N LYS A 146 -16.43 11.51 -6.58
CA LYS A 146 -17.47 12.42 -7.10
C LYS A 146 -18.86 11.80 -7.04
N GLU A 147 -18.98 10.51 -7.25
CA GLU A 147 -20.25 9.76 -7.19
C GLU A 147 -20.65 9.38 -5.74
N GLY A 148 -19.85 9.72 -4.72
CA GLY A 148 -20.14 9.47 -3.29
C GLY A 148 -19.98 8.02 -2.84
N HIS A 149 -19.21 7.21 -3.60
CA HIS A 149 -18.88 5.84 -3.21
C HIS A 149 -17.69 5.78 -2.26
N LEU A 150 -16.87 6.83 -2.21
CA LEU A 150 -15.69 6.96 -1.38
C LEU A 150 -15.50 8.43 -1.00
N ASP A 151 -15.17 8.72 0.25
CA ASP A 151 -14.87 10.08 0.70
C ASP A 151 -13.37 10.38 0.69
N ALA A 152 -12.56 9.42 1.10
CA ALA A 152 -11.11 9.56 1.12
C ALA A 152 -10.41 8.21 1.05
N VAL A 153 -9.20 8.25 0.51
CA VAL A 153 -8.28 7.12 0.49
C VAL A 153 -6.87 7.57 0.82
N ALA A 154 -6.12 6.78 1.59
CA ALA A 154 -4.79 7.14 2.01
C ALA A 154 -3.81 5.95 1.99
N VAL A 155 -2.57 6.25 1.65
CA VAL A 155 -1.43 5.33 1.69
C VAL A 155 -0.36 5.92 2.57
N SER A 156 0.11 5.15 3.54
CA SER A 156 1.17 5.58 4.45
C SER A 156 2.51 4.97 4.09
N ALA A 157 3.55 5.78 4.10
CA ALA A 157 4.94 5.39 3.88
C ALA A 157 5.85 6.04 4.92
N SER A 158 7.11 5.59 5.00
CA SER A 158 8.13 6.19 5.82
C SER A 158 9.20 6.83 4.95
N SER A 159 9.50 8.09 5.19
CA SER A 159 10.58 8.81 4.51
C SER A 159 11.92 8.37 5.09
N TYR A 160 12.83 7.92 4.23
CA TYR A 160 14.19 7.58 4.63
C TYR A 160 15.10 8.80 4.73
N THR A 161 14.68 9.91 4.13
CA THR A 161 15.43 11.16 4.15
C THR A 161 15.17 11.95 5.42
N SER A 162 13.89 12.10 5.82
CA SER A 162 13.49 12.90 6.99
C SER A 162 13.18 12.05 8.22
N GLY A 163 12.95 10.73 8.08
CA GLY A 163 12.50 9.85 9.16
C GLY A 163 11.02 10.02 9.51
N GLU A 164 10.28 10.80 8.73
CA GLU A 164 8.88 11.08 8.98
C GLU A 164 7.97 9.99 8.42
N HIS A 165 6.84 9.82 9.06
CA HIS A 165 5.71 9.07 8.53
C HIS A 165 4.90 9.98 7.61
N VAL A 166 4.84 9.63 6.33
CA VAL A 166 4.13 10.40 5.30
C VAL A 166 2.82 9.70 4.96
N THR A 167 1.71 10.42 5.03
CA THR A 167 0.40 9.94 4.58
C THR A 167 0.03 10.65 3.29
N PHE A 168 0.14 9.95 2.17
CA PHE A 168 -0.39 10.41 0.89
C PHE A 168 -1.89 10.12 0.83
N TYR A 169 -2.70 11.11 0.48
CA TYR A 169 -4.15 10.93 0.44
C TYR A 169 -4.81 11.69 -0.71
N ASP A 170 -5.93 11.15 -1.16
CA ASP A 170 -6.89 11.85 -2.01
C ASP A 170 -8.27 11.81 -1.36
N SER A 171 -9.10 12.84 -1.60
CA SER A 171 -10.39 13.00 -0.93
C SER A 171 -11.39 13.78 -1.78
N ALA A 172 -12.68 13.42 -1.65
CA ALA A 172 -13.79 14.10 -2.32
C ALA A 172 -13.87 15.56 -1.91
N GLU A 173 -13.80 15.83 -0.62
CA GLU A 173 -13.79 17.17 -0.05
C GLU A 173 -12.36 17.59 0.30
N PRO A 174 -12.04 18.89 0.24
CA PRO A 174 -10.76 19.39 0.70
C PRO A 174 -10.51 19.04 2.17
N ILE A 175 -9.36 18.44 2.45
CA ILE A 175 -8.85 18.20 3.79
C ILE A 175 -7.58 19.02 3.91
N GLU A 176 -7.50 19.88 4.96
CA GLU A 176 -6.30 20.64 5.24
C GLU A 176 -5.12 19.69 5.52
N PRO A 177 -3.99 19.83 4.81
CA PRO A 177 -2.80 19.07 5.11
C PRO A 177 -2.38 19.31 6.57
N TRP A 178 -2.01 18.25 7.25
CA TRP A 178 -1.60 18.35 8.64
C TRP A 178 -0.14 17.90 8.80
N ALA A 179 0.55 18.59 9.71
CA ALA A 179 1.87 18.21 10.17
C ALA A 179 1.84 18.05 11.70
N ARG A 180 2.37 16.93 12.19
CA ARG A 180 2.55 16.64 13.61
C ARG A 180 3.96 16.14 13.81
N SER A 181 4.40 15.98 15.07
CA SER A 181 5.72 15.43 15.35
C SER A 181 5.95 14.14 14.58
N GLN A 182 6.93 14.14 13.68
CA GLN A 182 7.33 13.01 12.82
C GLN A 182 6.22 12.43 11.90
N ARG A 183 5.15 13.19 11.64
CA ARG A 183 4.05 12.77 10.77
C ARG A 183 3.56 13.94 9.94
N ILE A 184 3.52 13.73 8.63
CA ILE A 184 2.98 14.71 7.67
C ILE A 184 1.94 14.04 6.77
N SER A 185 1.03 14.85 6.25
CA SER A 185 0.11 14.44 5.22
C SER A 185 0.33 15.24 3.94
N VAL A 186 0.20 14.56 2.82
CA VAL A 186 0.37 15.15 1.49
C VAL A 186 -0.84 14.78 0.66
N ARG A 187 -1.56 15.77 0.16
CA ARG A 187 -2.64 15.53 -0.79
C ARG A 187 -2.04 15.31 -2.17
N ASP A 188 -2.26 14.14 -2.73
CA ASP A 188 -1.78 13.79 -4.06
C ASP A 188 -2.70 12.76 -4.72
N GLN A 189 -2.67 12.70 -6.04
CA GLN A 189 -3.28 11.62 -6.80
C GLN A 189 -2.46 10.34 -6.59
N LEU A 190 -3.08 9.33 -5.97
CA LEU A 190 -2.39 8.10 -5.64
C LEU A 190 -1.97 7.33 -6.89
N THR A 191 -0.73 6.87 -6.89
CA THR A 191 -0.09 6.12 -7.97
C THR A 191 0.50 4.80 -7.49
N VAL A 192 0.97 3.99 -8.42
CA VAL A 192 1.72 2.76 -8.11
C VAL A 192 2.98 3.09 -7.31
N ASP A 193 3.63 4.22 -7.54
CA ASP A 193 4.84 4.62 -6.82
C ASP A 193 4.56 4.87 -5.33
N HIS A 194 3.40 5.38 -4.96
CA HIS A 194 2.99 5.49 -3.56
C HIS A 194 2.85 4.12 -2.88
N LEU A 195 2.31 3.12 -3.60
CA LEU A 195 2.22 1.73 -3.10
C LEU A 195 3.60 1.09 -2.96
N MET A 196 4.46 1.29 -3.96
CA MET A 196 5.84 0.81 -3.93
C MET A 196 6.63 1.45 -2.78
N ALA A 197 6.47 2.77 -2.56
CA ALA A 197 7.08 3.48 -1.44
C ALA A 197 6.57 2.97 -0.09
N SER A 198 5.26 2.73 0.04
CA SER A 198 4.65 2.14 1.24
C SER A 198 5.14 0.72 1.52
N SER A 199 5.55 -0.01 0.48
CA SER A 199 6.03 -1.40 0.56
C SER A 199 7.55 -1.51 0.62
N ALA A 200 8.29 -0.40 0.56
CA ALA A 200 9.74 -0.35 0.56
C ALA A 200 10.31 -0.63 1.96
N ILE A 201 10.42 -1.91 2.32
CA ILE A 201 11.04 -2.33 3.60
C ILE A 201 12.53 -2.02 3.56
N PRO A 202 13.08 -1.27 4.56
CA PRO A 202 14.49 -0.95 4.62
C PRO A 202 15.38 -2.18 4.44
N PHE A 203 16.43 -2.05 3.65
CA PHE A 203 17.39 -3.10 3.26
C PHE A 203 16.81 -4.21 2.38
N VAL A 204 15.53 -4.52 2.49
CA VAL A 204 14.90 -5.63 1.74
C VAL A 204 14.52 -5.19 0.34
N PHE A 205 13.75 -4.12 0.21
CA PHE A 205 13.30 -3.58 -1.06
C PHE A 205 13.86 -2.18 -1.33
N PRO A 206 13.99 -1.79 -2.61
CA PRO A 206 14.50 -0.46 -2.96
C PRO A 206 13.53 0.63 -2.50
N ALA A 207 14.10 1.75 -2.04
CA ALA A 207 13.32 2.96 -1.79
C ALA A 207 12.82 3.55 -3.11
N VAL A 208 11.68 4.23 -3.05
CA VAL A 208 11.08 4.94 -4.19
C VAL A 208 11.23 6.44 -3.95
N GLU A 209 11.68 7.16 -4.97
CA GLU A 209 11.76 8.63 -4.91
C GLU A 209 10.37 9.21 -5.23
N LEU A 210 9.85 9.98 -4.29
CA LEU A 210 8.61 10.76 -4.43
C LEU A 210 8.92 12.21 -4.12
N THR A 211 8.34 13.11 -4.90
CA THR A 211 8.39 14.55 -4.62
C THR A 211 7.25 14.89 -3.67
N VAL A 212 7.55 15.57 -2.55
CA VAL A 212 6.60 15.95 -1.51
C VAL A 212 6.56 17.45 -1.38
#